data_b183e2b4ebb78776325fe34947b9e91b
#
_entry.id   b183e2b4ebb78776325fe34947b9e91b
#
_cell.length_a   1.000
_cell.length_b   1.000
_cell.length_c   1.000
_cell.angle_alpha   90.00
_cell.angle_beta   90.00
_cell.angle_gamma   90.00
#
_symmetry.space_group_name_H-M   'P 1'
#
loop_
_entity.id
_entity.type
_entity.pdbx_description
1 polymer ?
#
loop_
_entity_poly.entity_id
_entity_poly.type
_entity_poly.pdbx_seq_one_letter_code
_entity_poly.pdbx_strand_id
1 'polypeptide(L)'
;MSQILDAAVKALSEKLGGDGIEGSIKFEIEGTGAIRIDENGASIDDGEADCTISADPEVFQDLLAGELNPTSAFMSGKISIDGDMGMAMKLGSLLT
;
A
#
# COMPACT_ATOMS: atom_id res chain seq x y z
N MET A 1 -7.96 -17.23 4.97
CA MET A 1 -6.70 -16.51 5.17
C MET A 1 -6.01 -16.31 3.85
N SER A 2 -5.52 -15.13 3.61
CA SER A 2 -4.93 -14.78 2.33
C SER A 2 -3.40 -14.82 2.42
N GLN A 3 -2.79 -15.70 1.65
CA GLN A 3 -1.33 -15.74 1.53
C GLN A 3 -0.82 -14.46 0.87
N ILE A 4 -1.64 -13.85 0.01
CA ILE A 4 -1.29 -12.59 -0.66
C ILE A 4 -1.15 -11.48 0.38
N LEU A 5 -2.09 -11.36 1.30
CA LEU A 5 -2.04 -10.35 2.35
C LEU A 5 -0.86 -10.55 3.28
N ASP A 6 -0.60 -11.80 3.69
CA ASP A 6 0.52 -12.11 4.56
C ASP A 6 1.86 -11.77 3.90
N ALA A 7 2.01 -12.16 2.64
CA ALA A 7 3.22 -11.87 1.88
C ALA A 7 3.38 -10.36 1.67
N ALA A 8 2.28 -9.66 1.44
CA ALA A 8 2.32 -8.21 1.23
C ALA A 8 2.72 -7.46 2.50
N VAL A 9 2.18 -7.86 3.65
CA VAL A 9 2.56 -7.27 4.94
C VAL A 9 4.05 -7.47 5.19
N LYS A 10 4.55 -8.66 4.92
CA LYS A 10 5.97 -8.97 5.10
C LYS A 10 6.83 -8.11 4.18
N ALA A 11 6.46 -8.01 2.91
CA ALA A 11 7.21 -7.22 1.94
C ALA A 11 7.21 -5.73 2.31
N LEU A 12 6.06 -5.20 2.72
CA LEU A 12 5.95 -3.81 3.15
C LEU A 12 6.79 -3.56 4.41
N SER A 13 6.75 -4.48 5.37
CA SER A 13 7.53 -4.36 6.60
C SER A 13 9.03 -4.35 6.30
N GLU A 14 9.47 -5.15 5.36
CA GLU A 14 10.87 -5.18 4.94
C GLU A 14 11.29 -3.87 4.25
N LYS A 15 10.43 -3.34 3.39
CA LYS A 15 10.71 -2.08 2.70
C LYS A 15 10.73 -0.88 3.67
N LEU A 16 9.94 -0.95 4.73
CA LEU A 16 9.92 0.09 5.76
C LEU A 16 11.03 -0.10 6.80
N GLY A 17 11.78 -1.20 6.72
CA GLY A 17 12.85 -1.50 7.66
C GLY A 17 12.36 -1.82 9.06
N GLY A 18 11.10 -2.26 9.18
CA GLY A 18 10.47 -2.55 10.46
C GLY A 18 9.86 -1.34 11.14
N ASP A 19 10.07 -0.16 10.57
CA ASP A 19 9.49 1.09 11.12
C ASP A 19 8.11 1.34 10.50
N GLY A 20 7.37 2.27 11.12
CA GLY A 20 6.12 2.74 10.57
C GLY A 20 6.29 4.03 9.79
N ILE A 21 5.17 4.69 9.55
CA ILE A 21 5.13 5.98 8.86
C ILE A 21 4.39 6.98 9.73
N GLU A 22 4.55 8.27 9.46
CA GLU A 22 3.69 9.29 10.04
C GLU A 22 2.33 9.22 9.37
N GLY A 23 1.26 9.20 10.17
CA GLY A 23 -0.09 9.07 9.66
C GLY A 23 -0.44 7.63 9.34
N SER A 24 -1.38 7.44 8.44
CA SER A 24 -1.84 6.10 8.08
C SER A 24 -2.21 6.01 6.61
N ILE A 25 -1.90 4.88 6.01
CA ILE A 25 -2.24 4.57 4.62
C ILE A 25 -2.84 3.17 4.58
N LYS A 26 -3.92 3.02 3.83
CA LYS A 26 -4.54 1.72 3.64
C LYS A 26 -4.45 1.33 2.18
N PHE A 27 -4.03 0.10 1.91
CA PHE A 27 -4.11 -0.51 0.60
C PHE A 27 -5.34 -1.41 0.54
N GLU A 28 -6.29 -1.07 -0.30
CA GLU A 28 -7.43 -1.94 -0.58
C GLU A 28 -7.10 -2.77 -1.81
N ILE A 29 -6.98 -4.08 -1.61
CA ILE A 29 -6.69 -5.01 -2.69
C ILE A 29 -8.00 -5.68 -3.08
N GLU A 30 -8.48 -5.37 -4.28
CA GLU A 30 -9.80 -5.83 -4.74
C GLU A 30 -9.92 -7.35 -4.64
N GLY A 31 -11.02 -7.79 -4.05
CA GLY A 31 -11.33 -9.22 -3.92
C GLY A 31 -10.44 -9.97 -2.92
N THR A 32 -9.53 -9.31 -2.25
CA THR A 32 -8.56 -9.94 -1.36
C THR A 32 -8.65 -9.42 0.07
N GLY A 33 -8.61 -8.11 0.24
CA GLY A 33 -8.68 -7.51 1.57
C GLY A 33 -7.95 -6.18 1.62
N ALA A 34 -7.53 -5.79 2.82
CA ALA A 34 -6.86 -4.51 3.01
C ALA A 34 -5.67 -4.65 3.96
N ILE A 35 -4.67 -3.82 3.73
CA ILE A 35 -3.48 -3.71 4.57
C ILE A 35 -3.35 -2.26 4.98
N ARG A 36 -3.17 -2.03 6.27
CA ARG A 36 -3.02 -0.68 6.82
C ARG A 36 -1.60 -0.50 7.31
N ILE A 37 -1.03 0.65 7.00
CA ILE A 37 0.31 1.05 7.44
C ILE A 37 0.15 2.30 8.29
N ASP A 38 0.71 2.29 9.47
CA ASP A 38 0.72 3.46 10.35
C ASP A 38 2.07 3.54 11.08
N GLU A 39 2.13 4.29 12.16
CA GLU A 39 3.36 4.45 12.93
C GLU A 39 3.87 3.15 13.55
N ASN A 40 3.01 2.15 13.67
CA ASN A 40 3.38 0.83 14.20
C ASN A 40 3.82 -0.16 13.12
N GLY A 41 3.75 0.24 11.85
CA GLY A 41 4.12 -0.61 10.73
C GLY A 41 2.91 -1.09 9.93
N ALA A 42 3.11 -2.17 9.19
CA ALA A 42 2.07 -2.74 8.32
C ALA A 42 1.32 -3.88 9.01
N SER A 43 0.02 -3.93 8.79
CA SER A 43 -0.83 -5.01 9.33
C SER A 43 -2.03 -5.23 8.42
N ILE A 44 -2.63 -6.41 8.52
CA ILE A 44 -3.87 -6.71 7.81
C ILE A 44 -5.00 -6.04 8.60
N ASP A 45 -5.56 -4.97 8.06
CA ASP A 45 -6.56 -4.16 8.76
C ASP A 45 -7.33 -3.34 7.73
N ASP A 46 -8.64 -3.34 7.85
CA ASP A 46 -9.54 -2.57 6.99
C ASP A 46 -10.10 -1.31 7.71
N GLY A 47 -9.41 -0.86 8.74
CA GLY A 47 -9.79 0.34 9.48
C GLY A 47 -9.57 1.61 8.66
N GLU A 48 -10.04 2.74 9.20
CA GLU A 48 -9.88 4.02 8.54
C GLU A 48 -8.41 4.43 8.47
N ALA A 49 -8.07 5.15 7.42
CA ALA A 49 -6.72 5.66 7.21
C ALA A 49 -6.80 7.07 6.58
N ASP A 50 -5.72 7.82 6.72
CA ASP A 50 -5.64 9.16 6.14
C ASP A 50 -5.63 9.12 4.62
N CYS A 51 -5.12 8.04 4.07
CA CYS A 51 -5.06 7.82 2.63
C CYS A 51 -5.42 6.38 2.33
N THR A 52 -6.25 6.15 1.30
CA THR A 52 -6.61 4.81 0.84
C THR A 52 -6.18 4.66 -0.60
N ILE A 53 -5.41 3.62 -0.88
CA ILE A 53 -4.98 3.28 -2.23
C ILE A 53 -5.64 1.98 -2.63
N SER A 54 -6.45 2.02 -3.68
CA SER A 54 -7.17 0.85 -4.17
C SER A 54 -6.50 0.33 -5.43
N ALA A 55 -6.26 -0.97 -5.49
CA ALA A 55 -5.62 -1.63 -6.62
C ALA A 55 -6.09 -3.06 -6.72
N ASP A 56 -5.98 -3.66 -7.91
CA ASP A 56 -6.21 -5.09 -8.01
C ASP A 56 -4.95 -5.85 -7.53
N PRO A 57 -5.06 -7.16 -7.26
CA PRO A 57 -3.94 -7.92 -6.70
C PRO A 57 -2.70 -7.91 -7.58
N GLU A 58 -2.86 -7.96 -8.89
CA GLU A 58 -1.74 -7.98 -9.82
C GLU A 58 -0.98 -6.66 -9.81
N VAL A 59 -1.71 -5.55 -9.85
CA VAL A 59 -1.11 -4.21 -9.79
C VAL A 59 -0.41 -4.02 -8.46
N PHE A 60 -1.02 -4.47 -7.37
CA PHE A 60 -0.43 -4.36 -6.04
C PHE A 60 0.89 -5.12 -5.95
N GLN A 61 0.95 -6.33 -6.51
CA GLN A 61 2.19 -7.12 -6.54
C GLN A 61 3.29 -6.40 -7.33
N ASP A 62 2.94 -5.80 -8.46
CA ASP A 62 3.90 -5.05 -9.27
C ASP A 62 4.44 -3.84 -8.51
N LEU A 63 3.60 -3.17 -7.75
CA LEU A 63 4.03 -2.06 -6.90
C LEU A 63 5.02 -2.52 -5.83
N LEU A 64 4.74 -3.65 -5.19
CA LEU A 64 5.63 -4.19 -4.15
C LEU A 64 6.96 -4.68 -4.73
N ALA A 65 6.93 -5.21 -5.94
CA ALA A 65 8.14 -5.68 -6.60
C ALA A 65 9.00 -4.54 -7.16
N GLY A 66 8.50 -3.31 -7.12
CA GLY A 66 9.21 -2.18 -7.70
C GLY A 66 9.14 -2.12 -9.23
N GLU A 67 8.30 -2.96 -9.83
CA GLU A 67 8.15 -3.02 -11.29
C GLU A 67 7.19 -1.95 -11.82
N LEU A 68 6.37 -1.38 -10.94
CA LEU A 68 5.40 -0.37 -11.31
C LEU A 68 5.53 0.81 -10.35
N ASN A 69 5.71 1.99 -10.92
CA ASN A 69 5.79 3.22 -10.13
C ASN A 69 4.39 3.64 -9.68
N PRO A 70 4.17 3.92 -8.39
CA PRO A 70 2.83 4.32 -7.92
C PRO A 70 2.27 5.56 -8.60
N THR A 71 3.11 6.55 -8.88
CA THR A 71 2.66 7.75 -9.56
C THR A 71 2.19 7.43 -10.99
N SER A 72 2.96 6.64 -11.71
CA SER A 72 2.59 6.20 -13.06
C SER A 72 1.33 5.35 -13.04
N ALA A 73 1.18 4.48 -12.05
CA ALA A 73 -0.02 3.65 -11.90
C ALA A 73 -1.26 4.50 -11.67
N PHE A 74 -1.14 5.54 -10.86
CA PHE A 74 -2.24 6.46 -10.60
C PHE A 74 -2.64 7.22 -11.87
N MET A 75 -1.66 7.73 -12.59
CA MET A 75 -1.90 8.49 -13.82
C MET A 75 -2.49 7.62 -14.91
N SER A 76 -2.16 6.34 -14.93
CA SER A 76 -2.69 5.37 -15.90
C SER A 76 -4.06 4.83 -15.49
N GLY A 77 -4.55 5.16 -14.31
CA GLY A 77 -5.83 4.65 -13.80
C GLY A 77 -5.76 3.24 -13.27
N LYS A 78 -4.57 2.70 -13.03
CA LYS A 78 -4.39 1.35 -12.48
C LYS A 78 -4.65 1.29 -10.99
N ILE A 79 -4.45 2.40 -10.29
CA ILE A 79 -4.78 2.53 -8.88
C ILE A 79 -5.65 3.75 -8.67
N SER A 80 -6.42 3.73 -7.58
CA SER A 80 -7.21 4.89 -7.14
C SER A 80 -6.66 5.35 -5.80
N ILE A 81 -6.55 6.64 -5.61
CA ILE A 81 -6.07 7.23 -4.37
C ILE A 81 -7.18 8.10 -3.80
N ASP A 82 -7.56 7.84 -2.55
CA ASP A 82 -8.57 8.60 -1.85
C ASP A 82 -7.97 9.12 -0.55
N GLY A 83 -8.18 10.39 -0.25
CA GLY A 83 -7.64 11.02 0.95
C GLY A 83 -6.38 11.85 0.64
N ASP A 84 -5.38 11.73 1.50
CA ASP A 84 -4.18 12.57 1.41
C ASP A 84 -3.23 12.10 0.31
N MET A 85 -3.22 12.83 -0.81
CA MET A 85 -2.34 12.53 -1.95
C MET A 85 -0.86 12.65 -1.58
N GLY A 86 -0.52 13.57 -0.69
CA GLY A 86 0.86 13.75 -0.25
C GLY A 86 1.40 12.50 0.44
N MET A 87 0.57 11.84 1.22
CA MET A 87 0.95 10.58 1.87
C MET A 87 1.16 9.47 0.86
N ALA A 88 0.29 9.40 -0.16
CA ALA A 88 0.43 8.39 -1.21
C ALA A 88 1.75 8.55 -1.95
N MET A 89 2.14 9.77 -2.27
CA MET A 89 3.41 10.04 -2.95
C MET A 89 4.60 9.72 -2.06
N LYS A 90 4.49 10.01 -0.77
CA LYS A 90 5.52 9.70 0.21
C LYS A 90 5.75 8.20 0.30
N LEU A 91 4.67 7.43 0.32
CA LEU A 91 4.75 5.97 0.32
C LEU A 91 5.37 5.45 -0.98
N GLY A 92 5.03 6.05 -2.11
CA GLY A 92 5.62 5.69 -3.39
C GLY A 92 7.14 5.79 -3.37
N SER A 93 7.67 6.84 -2.74
CA SER A 93 9.12 7.00 -2.57
C SER A 93 9.73 5.90 -1.70
N LEU A 94 8.99 5.40 -0.72
CA LEU A 94 9.45 4.33 0.15
C LEU A 94 9.45 2.97 -0.55
N LEU A 95 8.57 2.77 -1.54
CA LEU A 95 8.44 1.51 -2.25
C LEU A 95 9.42 1.37 -3.42
N THR A 96 10.01 2.45 -3.87
CA THR A 96 10.93 2.42 -5.01
C THR A 96 12.40 2.38 -4.61
#